data_5d157c74c35ebf688abe003ac6045fc4
#
_entry.id   5d157c74c35ebf688abe003ac6045fc4
#
_cell.length_a   1.000
_cell.length_b   1.000
_cell.length_c   1.000
_cell.angle_alpha   90.00
_cell.angle_beta   90.00
_cell.angle_gamma   90.00
#
_symmetry.space_group_name_H-M   'P 1'
#
loop_
_entity.id
_entity.type
_entity.pdbx_description
1 polymer ?
#
loop_
_entity_poly.entity_id
_entity_poly.type
_entity_poly.pdbx_seq_one_letter_code
_entity_poly.pdbx_strand_id
1 'polypeptide(L)'
;KEDGTLQELMKLTPDGFPLYYSTNNVAAARSTRTNFLNTGGGLGLSLDGQNMVARVWDGGTVRRSHSGFGGRVITVDDAGSTFEAHATHVTGTVIALPWGSTSANIKGMASQATARTFNWTDDETEALSEVSLGMLVSNHSYGVPVTGSNGPLPAWYIGSYVEDSRAWDEIAYLAPFYLPVYSAGNDGLNNDNSQPIIFGFDKLVGNKVAKNVLTVANANDATINANGTLGSVSINTSSSQGPTDDGRIKPDIAADGTQLYSTSNAAINAYDTSSGTSMASPSVAGGLILLQEHYNDLHPSEFMRSATLKGLACHTAI
;
A
#
# COMPACT_ATOMS: atom_id res chain seq x y z
N LYS A 1 -7.85 -11.50 22.35
CA LYS A 1 -6.49 -11.82 22.80
C LYS A 1 -5.90 -10.67 23.59
N GLU A 2 -4.85 -10.92 24.37
CA GLU A 2 -4.17 -9.89 25.17
C GLU A 2 -3.51 -8.79 24.30
N ASP A 3 -3.22 -9.12 23.02
CA ASP A 3 -2.66 -8.20 22.02
C ASP A 3 -3.70 -7.27 21.37
N GLY A 4 -4.97 -7.36 21.81
CA GLY A 4 -6.08 -6.59 21.27
C GLY A 4 -6.64 -7.12 19.93
N THR A 5 -6.15 -8.25 19.40
CA THR A 5 -6.74 -8.87 18.22
C THR A 5 -8.04 -9.60 18.59
N LEU A 6 -9.07 -9.40 17.79
CA LEU A 6 -10.30 -10.18 17.88
C LEU A 6 -10.14 -11.48 17.09
N GLN A 7 -10.52 -12.60 17.70
CA GLN A 7 -10.74 -13.85 16.99
C GLN A 7 -12.17 -14.31 17.23
N GLU A 8 -12.86 -14.64 16.16
CA GLU A 8 -14.20 -15.20 16.20
C GLU A 8 -14.18 -16.64 15.70
N LEU A 9 -14.69 -17.55 16.52
CA LEU A 9 -14.83 -18.95 16.11
C LEU A 9 -15.90 -19.05 15.03
N MET A 10 -15.51 -19.41 13.81
CA MET A 10 -16.42 -19.47 12.67
C MET A 10 -16.99 -20.87 12.44
N LYS A 11 -16.16 -21.89 12.61
CA LYS A 11 -16.59 -23.29 12.44
C LYS A 11 -15.58 -24.25 13.06
N LEU A 12 -16.02 -25.50 13.19
CA LEU A 12 -15.14 -26.63 13.48
C LEU A 12 -14.89 -27.40 12.18
N THR A 13 -13.70 -27.92 12.01
CA THR A 13 -13.41 -28.92 10.98
C THR A 13 -14.14 -30.27 11.32
N PRO A 14 -14.29 -31.21 10.40
CA PRO A 14 -14.94 -32.50 10.67
C PRO A 14 -14.29 -33.29 11.81
N ASP A 15 -13.00 -33.05 12.08
CA ASP A 15 -12.24 -33.65 13.18
C ASP A 15 -12.25 -32.79 14.46
N GLY A 16 -13.06 -31.70 14.48
CA GLY A 16 -13.30 -30.87 15.66
C GLY A 16 -12.28 -29.77 15.91
N PHE A 17 -11.36 -29.50 14.95
CA PHE A 17 -10.41 -28.40 15.09
C PHE A 17 -11.10 -27.04 14.88
N PRO A 18 -10.94 -26.07 15.81
CA PRO A 18 -11.59 -24.76 15.68
C PRO A 18 -10.90 -23.87 14.65
N LEU A 19 -11.69 -23.31 13.72
CA LEU A 19 -11.26 -22.32 12.76
C LEU A 19 -11.72 -20.93 13.21
N TYR A 20 -10.77 -20.05 13.41
CA TYR A 20 -11.01 -18.66 13.81
C TYR A 20 -10.76 -17.70 12.64
N TYR A 21 -11.66 -16.73 12.48
CA TYR A 21 -11.35 -15.55 11.71
C TYR A 21 -10.66 -14.54 12.63
N SER A 22 -9.54 -14.00 12.17
CA SER A 22 -8.83 -12.92 12.83
C SER A 22 -8.84 -11.69 11.93
N THR A 23 -8.82 -10.51 12.52
CA THR A 23 -8.97 -9.24 11.85
C THR A 23 -7.60 -8.60 11.68
N ASN A 24 -7.26 -8.17 10.46
CA ASN A 24 -5.86 -7.94 10.07
C ASN A 24 -5.52 -6.52 9.60
N ASN A 25 -6.48 -5.59 9.38
CA ASN A 25 -6.11 -4.17 9.15
C ASN A 25 -5.48 -3.52 10.38
N VAL A 26 -5.80 -4.00 11.57
CA VAL A 26 -5.13 -3.60 12.81
C VAL A 26 -3.66 -4.04 12.81
N ALA A 27 -3.34 -5.20 12.26
CA ALA A 27 -1.97 -5.69 12.13
C ALA A 27 -1.14 -4.79 11.20
N ALA A 28 -1.69 -4.39 10.05
CA ALA A 28 -1.04 -3.45 9.14
C ALA A 28 -0.82 -2.07 9.79
N ALA A 29 -1.80 -1.54 10.51
CA ALA A 29 -1.64 -0.30 11.25
C ALA A 29 -0.59 -0.40 12.38
N ARG A 30 -0.45 -1.56 13.00
CA ARG A 30 0.61 -1.83 13.98
C ARG A 30 1.98 -1.94 13.32
N SER A 31 2.08 -2.63 12.19
CA SER A 31 3.32 -2.76 11.41
C SER A 31 3.85 -1.41 10.95
N THR A 32 2.96 -0.55 10.41
CA THR A 32 3.32 0.81 9.96
C THR A 32 3.36 1.83 11.09
N ARG A 33 2.98 1.46 12.32
CA ARG A 33 2.85 2.35 13.49
C ARG A 33 1.79 3.45 13.36
N THR A 34 0.94 3.41 12.36
CA THR A 34 -0.16 4.39 12.16
C THR A 34 -1.16 4.38 13.31
N ASN A 35 -1.34 3.24 13.98
CA ASN A 35 -2.17 3.12 15.18
C ASN A 35 -1.71 4.02 16.33
N PHE A 36 -0.44 4.42 16.40
CA PHE A 36 0.06 5.38 17.40
C PHE A 36 -0.21 6.83 17.00
N LEU A 37 -0.30 7.11 15.71
CA LEU A 37 -0.54 8.45 15.15
C LEU A 37 -2.02 8.83 15.15
N ASN A 38 -2.89 7.84 14.92
CA ASN A 38 -4.33 8.06 14.82
C ASN A 38 -4.95 8.55 16.13
N THR A 39 -6.12 9.18 16.02
CA THR A 39 -6.94 9.60 17.18
C THR A 39 -7.12 8.46 18.17
N GLY A 40 -6.76 8.70 19.42
CA GLY A 40 -6.78 7.70 20.49
C GLY A 40 -5.54 6.80 20.54
N GLY A 41 -4.55 7.03 19.68
CA GLY A 41 -3.28 6.30 19.67
C GLY A 41 -2.33 6.72 20.79
N GLY A 42 -1.27 5.90 20.99
CA GLY A 42 -0.37 6.01 22.14
C GLY A 42 0.50 7.28 22.20
N LEU A 43 0.61 8.03 21.09
CA LEU A 43 1.36 9.29 21.05
C LEU A 43 0.52 10.52 21.41
N GLY A 44 -0.79 10.36 21.64
CA GLY A 44 -1.69 11.49 21.94
C GLY A 44 -1.91 12.44 20.76
N LEU A 45 -1.56 12.00 19.55
CA LEU A 45 -1.84 12.71 18.30
C LEU A 45 -3.26 12.39 17.82
N SER A 46 -3.75 13.14 16.84
CA SER A 46 -5.07 12.95 16.25
C SER A 46 -4.99 13.04 14.73
N LEU A 47 -4.07 12.30 14.15
CA LEU A 47 -3.80 12.27 12.72
C LEU A 47 -4.63 11.15 12.08
N ASP A 48 -5.66 11.49 11.34
CA ASP A 48 -6.50 10.54 10.62
C ASP A 48 -6.62 10.89 9.12
N GLY A 49 -5.83 11.85 8.63
CA GLY A 49 -5.84 12.30 7.24
C GLY A 49 -6.79 13.47 6.98
N GLN A 50 -7.13 14.26 8.00
CA GLN A 50 -8.00 15.43 7.85
C GLN A 50 -7.41 16.43 6.85
N ASN A 51 -8.23 16.87 5.89
CA ASN A 51 -7.84 17.78 4.81
C ASN A 51 -6.77 17.22 3.85
N MET A 52 -6.42 15.95 3.99
CA MET A 52 -5.50 15.27 3.07
C MET A 52 -6.25 14.57 1.95
N VAL A 53 -5.58 14.42 0.80
CA VAL A 53 -6.13 13.76 -0.38
C VAL A 53 -5.18 12.65 -0.82
N ALA A 54 -5.62 11.40 -0.67
CA ALA A 54 -4.96 10.25 -1.26
C ALA A 54 -5.24 10.19 -2.77
N ARG A 55 -4.25 9.79 -3.57
CA ARG A 55 -4.45 9.42 -4.97
C ARG A 55 -4.18 7.94 -5.13
N VAL A 56 -5.08 7.24 -5.81
CA VAL A 56 -5.02 5.79 -5.98
C VAL A 56 -5.25 5.44 -7.43
N TRP A 57 -4.24 4.90 -8.09
CA TRP A 57 -4.33 4.27 -9.40
C TRP A 57 -4.47 2.76 -9.24
N ASP A 58 -5.37 2.15 -10.02
CA ASP A 58 -5.59 0.69 -9.97
C ASP A 58 -6.29 0.19 -11.25
N GLY A 59 -6.52 -1.11 -11.36
CA GLY A 59 -7.07 -1.80 -12.54
C GLY A 59 -8.57 -1.63 -12.76
N GLY A 60 -9.19 -0.55 -12.32
CA GLY A 60 -10.60 -0.30 -12.58
C GLY A 60 -11.31 0.54 -11.52
N THR A 61 -12.63 0.60 -11.62
CA THR A 61 -13.46 1.54 -10.85
C THR A 61 -13.67 1.09 -9.40
N VAL A 62 -13.37 1.98 -8.47
CA VAL A 62 -13.66 1.79 -7.04
C VAL A 62 -15.16 1.87 -6.79
N ARG A 63 -15.70 0.98 -5.94
CA ARG A 63 -17.09 1.06 -5.48
C ARG A 63 -17.27 2.25 -4.53
N ARG A 64 -17.29 3.48 -5.07
CA ARG A 64 -17.37 4.75 -4.33
C ARG A 64 -18.60 4.84 -3.39
N SER A 65 -19.66 4.07 -3.69
CA SER A 65 -20.87 4.01 -2.87
C SER A 65 -20.71 3.13 -1.62
N HIS A 66 -19.53 2.51 -1.40
CA HIS A 66 -19.31 1.69 -0.22
C HIS A 66 -19.40 2.53 1.06
N SER A 67 -20.15 2.03 2.06
CA SER A 67 -20.42 2.77 3.31
C SER A 67 -19.15 3.15 4.08
N GLY A 68 -18.10 2.31 4.01
CA GLY A 68 -16.79 2.57 4.59
C GLY A 68 -16.09 3.80 4.00
N PHE A 69 -16.52 4.32 2.88
CA PHE A 69 -15.93 5.54 2.31
C PHE A 69 -16.63 6.83 2.76
N GLY A 70 -17.89 6.74 3.23
CA GLY A 70 -18.63 7.91 3.69
C GLY A 70 -18.75 9.05 2.66
N GLY A 71 -18.78 8.71 1.36
CA GLY A 71 -18.84 9.70 0.27
C GLY A 71 -17.52 10.40 -0.07
N ARG A 72 -16.38 9.97 0.50
CA ARG A 72 -15.06 10.61 0.34
C ARG A 72 -14.23 10.09 -0.85
N VAL A 73 -14.80 9.24 -1.72
CA VAL A 73 -14.13 8.76 -2.94
C VAL A 73 -14.64 9.56 -4.14
N ILE A 74 -13.73 10.15 -4.89
CA ILE A 74 -13.94 10.88 -6.13
C ILE A 74 -13.31 10.05 -7.25
N THR A 75 -14.11 9.44 -8.11
CA THR A 75 -13.63 8.76 -9.33
C THR A 75 -13.34 9.84 -10.38
N VAL A 76 -12.11 9.90 -10.86
CA VAL A 76 -11.67 10.94 -11.82
C VAL A 76 -11.84 10.45 -13.25
N ASP A 77 -11.37 9.26 -13.53
CA ASP A 77 -11.66 8.55 -14.77
C ASP A 77 -12.40 7.25 -14.46
N ASP A 78 -13.38 6.92 -15.28
CA ASP A 78 -14.21 5.72 -15.09
C ASP A 78 -13.89 4.71 -16.20
N ALA A 79 -13.11 3.68 -15.86
CA ALA A 79 -12.75 2.61 -16.79
C ALA A 79 -13.95 1.72 -17.20
N GLY A 80 -15.12 1.99 -16.67
CA GLY A 80 -16.34 1.26 -17.00
C GLY A 80 -17.37 1.22 -15.89
N SER A 81 -18.46 0.50 -16.14
CA SER A 81 -19.59 0.35 -15.22
C SER A 81 -19.40 -0.72 -14.13
N THR A 82 -18.29 -1.47 -14.18
CA THR A 82 -18.02 -2.60 -13.28
C THR A 82 -17.05 -2.18 -12.17
N PHE A 83 -17.46 -2.36 -10.93
CA PHE A 83 -16.60 -2.11 -9.77
C PHE A 83 -15.56 -3.20 -9.64
N GLU A 84 -14.30 -2.80 -9.45
CA GLU A 84 -13.18 -3.72 -9.22
C GLU A 84 -12.96 -3.99 -7.73
N ALA A 85 -12.76 -5.29 -7.42
CA ALA A 85 -12.53 -5.75 -6.06
C ALA A 85 -11.20 -5.23 -5.53
N HIS A 86 -10.13 -5.35 -6.32
CA HIS A 86 -8.79 -4.95 -5.95
C HIS A 86 -8.71 -3.43 -5.70
N ALA A 87 -9.17 -2.60 -6.63
CA ALA A 87 -9.21 -1.15 -6.49
C ALA A 87 -10.01 -0.68 -5.25
N THR A 88 -11.14 -1.35 -4.99
CA THR A 88 -11.98 -1.05 -3.82
C THR A 88 -11.27 -1.42 -2.52
N HIS A 89 -10.61 -2.59 -2.46
CA HIS A 89 -9.86 -3.06 -1.30
C HIS A 89 -8.66 -2.15 -0.98
N VAL A 90 -7.86 -1.84 -1.99
CA VAL A 90 -6.68 -0.95 -1.89
C VAL A 90 -7.09 0.43 -1.37
N THR A 91 -8.13 1.04 -1.96
CA THR A 91 -8.63 2.35 -1.51
C THR A 91 -9.11 2.30 -0.06
N GLY A 92 -9.77 1.21 0.34
CA GLY A 92 -10.21 1.02 1.72
C GLY A 92 -9.06 0.91 2.72
N THR A 93 -7.98 0.27 2.34
CA THR A 93 -6.77 0.19 3.17
C THR A 93 -6.20 1.58 3.46
N VAL A 94 -6.31 2.52 2.51
CA VAL A 94 -5.89 3.91 2.74
C VAL A 94 -6.90 4.68 3.57
N ILE A 95 -8.21 4.69 3.22
CA ILE A 95 -9.16 5.71 3.73
C ILE A 95 -10.45 5.17 4.39
N ALA A 96 -10.63 3.85 4.54
CA ALA A 96 -11.90 3.35 5.10
C ALA A 96 -12.17 3.87 6.51
N LEU A 97 -13.40 4.30 6.75
CA LEU A 97 -13.89 4.63 8.08
C LEU A 97 -13.96 3.38 8.95
N PRO A 98 -13.80 3.51 10.27
CA PRO A 98 -14.13 2.45 11.21
C PRO A 98 -15.60 2.04 11.04
N TRP A 99 -15.88 0.74 10.94
CA TRP A 99 -17.25 0.24 10.74
C TRP A 99 -17.61 -0.88 11.73
N GLY A 100 -18.85 -0.80 12.28
CA GLY A 100 -19.46 -1.83 13.13
C GLY A 100 -18.95 -1.89 14.55
N SER A 101 -19.40 -2.89 15.32
CA SER A 101 -18.98 -3.15 16.72
C SER A 101 -17.51 -3.60 16.83
N THR A 102 -16.90 -3.93 15.71
CA THR A 102 -15.49 -4.30 15.56
C THR A 102 -14.72 -3.22 14.82
N SER A 103 -15.13 -1.96 14.97
CA SER A 103 -14.65 -0.79 14.21
C SER A 103 -13.13 -0.62 14.15
N ALA A 104 -12.40 -1.09 15.16
CA ALA A 104 -10.94 -1.07 15.18
C ALA A 104 -10.30 -1.95 14.09
N ASN A 105 -11.06 -2.84 13.47
CA ASN A 105 -10.55 -3.87 12.56
C ASN A 105 -10.64 -3.48 11.08
N ILE A 106 -11.39 -2.43 10.75
CA ILE A 106 -11.67 -2.00 9.37
C ILE A 106 -11.31 -0.52 9.18
N LYS A 107 -10.40 0.02 9.95
CA LYS A 107 -9.98 1.41 9.80
C LYS A 107 -8.83 1.49 8.78
N GLY A 108 -9.01 2.30 7.74
CA GLY A 108 -7.92 2.70 6.83
C GLY A 108 -6.88 3.54 7.58
N MET A 109 -5.66 3.57 7.09
CA MET A 109 -4.53 4.27 7.75
C MET A 109 -4.81 5.77 7.93
N ALA A 110 -5.37 6.42 6.90
CA ALA A 110 -5.76 7.83 6.87
C ALA A 110 -7.29 7.96 6.72
N SER A 111 -8.04 7.48 7.71
CA SER A 111 -9.48 7.22 7.63
C SER A 111 -10.37 8.45 7.46
N GLN A 112 -9.85 9.66 7.56
CA GLN A 112 -10.56 10.93 7.30
C GLN A 112 -10.11 11.60 5.99
N ALA A 113 -9.11 11.06 5.30
CA ALA A 113 -8.67 11.58 4.01
C ALA A 113 -9.75 11.37 2.93
N THR A 114 -9.75 12.22 1.91
CA THR A 114 -10.48 12.01 0.66
C THR A 114 -9.60 11.19 -0.28
N ALA A 115 -10.19 10.32 -1.11
CA ALA A 115 -9.47 9.63 -2.19
C ALA A 115 -9.94 10.13 -3.55
N ARG A 116 -8.99 10.40 -4.45
CA ARG A 116 -9.20 10.53 -5.88
C ARG A 116 -8.68 9.24 -6.53
N THR A 117 -9.52 8.59 -7.33
CA THR A 117 -9.23 7.27 -7.89
C THR A 117 -9.21 7.30 -9.39
N PHE A 118 -8.28 6.55 -9.98
CA PHE A 118 -7.94 6.56 -11.39
C PHE A 118 -7.77 5.13 -11.90
N ASN A 119 -8.00 4.93 -13.20
CA ASN A 119 -7.55 3.74 -13.89
C ASN A 119 -6.04 3.86 -14.21
N TRP A 120 -5.35 2.75 -14.29
CA TRP A 120 -3.89 2.71 -14.51
C TRP A 120 -3.44 3.00 -15.96
N THR A 121 -4.37 3.20 -16.92
CA THR A 121 -4.03 3.25 -18.35
C THR A 121 -3.22 4.48 -18.78
N ASP A 122 -3.45 5.63 -18.16
CA ASP A 122 -2.80 6.90 -18.47
C ASP A 122 -2.11 7.51 -17.23
N ASP A 123 -1.66 6.67 -16.31
CA ASP A 123 -1.18 7.01 -14.98
C ASP A 123 -0.09 8.09 -14.94
N GLU A 124 0.85 8.09 -15.88
CA GLU A 124 1.92 9.09 -15.97
C GLU A 124 1.39 10.49 -16.32
N THR A 125 0.48 10.58 -17.31
CA THR A 125 -0.14 11.84 -17.73
C THR A 125 -1.04 12.42 -16.64
N GLU A 126 -1.81 11.55 -16.00
CA GLU A 126 -2.71 11.93 -14.91
C GLU A 126 -1.94 12.34 -13.66
N ALA A 127 -0.83 11.65 -13.34
CA ALA A 127 0.04 12.02 -12.24
C ALA A 127 0.61 13.44 -12.42
N LEU A 128 1.05 13.81 -13.61
CA LEU A 128 1.49 15.19 -13.92
C LEU A 128 0.36 16.21 -13.72
N SER A 129 -0.88 15.85 -14.10
CA SER A 129 -2.04 16.70 -13.87
C SER A 129 -2.35 16.84 -12.38
N GLU A 130 -2.33 15.74 -11.62
CA GLU A 130 -2.63 15.73 -10.17
C GLU A 130 -1.54 16.43 -9.36
N VAL A 131 -0.28 16.39 -9.79
CA VAL A 131 0.81 17.18 -9.19
C VAL A 131 0.49 18.67 -9.21
N SER A 132 -0.07 19.18 -10.31
CA SER A 132 -0.49 20.59 -10.42
C SER A 132 -1.62 20.95 -9.43
N LEU A 133 -2.35 19.96 -8.95
CA LEU A 133 -3.40 20.08 -7.92
C LEU A 133 -2.88 19.78 -6.50
N GLY A 134 -1.56 19.75 -6.29
CA GLY A 134 -0.95 19.58 -4.98
C GLY A 134 -0.89 18.12 -4.50
N MET A 135 -0.75 17.14 -5.40
CA MET A 135 -0.55 15.76 -5.01
C MET A 135 0.75 15.58 -4.23
N LEU A 136 0.68 14.93 -3.07
CA LEU A 136 1.82 14.64 -2.19
C LEU A 136 2.20 13.16 -2.18
N VAL A 137 1.21 12.27 -2.15
CA VAL A 137 1.39 10.82 -2.09
C VAL A 137 0.36 10.15 -2.99
N SER A 138 0.80 9.15 -3.74
CA SER A 138 -0.08 8.25 -4.47
C SER A 138 0.21 6.79 -4.15
N ASN A 139 -0.77 5.92 -4.38
CA ASN A 139 -0.61 4.47 -4.32
C ASN A 139 -0.83 3.84 -5.69
N HIS A 140 0.10 2.97 -6.07
CA HIS A 140 0.11 2.18 -7.29
C HIS A 140 0.31 0.71 -6.96
N SER A 141 -0.80 -0.04 -6.87
CA SER A 141 -0.79 -1.45 -6.48
C SER A 141 -0.84 -2.40 -7.69
N TYR A 142 -0.10 -2.08 -8.76
CA TYR A 142 -0.09 -2.81 -10.02
C TYR A 142 1.30 -2.85 -10.65
N GLY A 143 1.40 -3.49 -11.79
CA GLY A 143 2.58 -3.54 -12.66
C GLY A 143 2.71 -4.86 -13.38
N VAL A 144 3.69 -4.95 -14.27
CA VAL A 144 3.96 -6.15 -15.07
C VAL A 144 4.55 -7.24 -14.17
N PRO A 145 4.03 -8.49 -14.21
CA PRO A 145 4.64 -9.64 -13.54
C PRO A 145 5.86 -10.15 -14.30
N VAL A 146 6.76 -10.87 -13.63
CA VAL A 146 7.92 -11.53 -14.27
C VAL A 146 7.48 -12.52 -15.34
N THR A 147 6.36 -13.20 -15.13
CA THR A 147 5.74 -14.10 -16.11
C THR A 147 4.30 -13.71 -16.36
N GLY A 148 4.04 -13.24 -17.56
CA GLY A 148 2.69 -12.90 -18.01
C GLY A 148 2.02 -14.03 -18.79
N SER A 149 0.85 -13.77 -19.38
CA SER A 149 0.08 -14.72 -20.20
C SER A 149 0.82 -15.20 -21.45
N ASN A 150 1.82 -14.44 -21.91
CA ASN A 150 2.65 -14.79 -23.08
C ASN A 150 3.99 -15.46 -22.68
N GLY A 151 4.16 -15.84 -21.45
CA GLY A 151 5.38 -16.43 -20.89
C GLY A 151 6.24 -15.43 -20.11
N PRO A 152 7.47 -15.84 -19.74
CA PRO A 152 8.41 -15.00 -19.01
C PRO A 152 8.80 -13.74 -19.80
N LEU A 153 9.02 -12.64 -19.08
CA LEU A 153 9.66 -11.46 -19.66
C LEU A 153 11.08 -11.78 -20.15
N PRO A 154 11.59 -11.04 -21.13
CA PRO A 154 13.01 -11.11 -21.48
C PRO A 154 13.87 -10.81 -20.23
N ALA A 155 14.88 -11.65 -19.98
CA ALA A 155 15.72 -11.53 -18.78
C ALA A 155 16.33 -10.13 -18.62
N TRP A 156 16.74 -9.49 -19.73
CA TRP A 156 17.30 -8.12 -19.72
C TRP A 156 16.32 -7.06 -19.25
N TYR A 157 14.99 -7.34 -19.23
CA TYR A 157 13.97 -6.37 -18.80
C TYR A 157 13.72 -6.42 -17.29
N ILE A 158 13.95 -7.59 -16.67
CA ILE A 158 13.76 -7.81 -15.25
C ILE A 158 14.96 -7.20 -14.51
N GLY A 159 14.72 -6.36 -13.52
CA GLY A 159 15.76 -5.63 -12.76
C GLY A 159 16.27 -4.36 -13.46
N SER A 160 16.04 -4.21 -14.76
CA SER A 160 16.57 -3.11 -15.57
C SER A 160 15.84 -1.79 -15.33
N TYR A 161 16.62 -0.70 -15.41
CA TYR A 161 16.10 0.66 -15.44
C TYR A 161 15.62 0.98 -16.86
N VAL A 162 14.34 0.79 -17.11
CA VAL A 162 13.68 0.93 -18.41
C VAL A 162 12.95 2.27 -18.54
N GLU A 163 12.24 2.48 -19.66
CA GLU A 163 11.50 3.71 -19.96
C GLU A 163 10.50 4.07 -18.87
N ASP A 164 9.71 3.10 -18.37
CA ASP A 164 8.75 3.32 -17.29
C ASP A 164 9.45 3.84 -16.02
N SER A 165 10.62 3.28 -15.70
CA SER A 165 11.42 3.75 -14.56
C SER A 165 11.88 5.20 -14.74
N ARG A 166 12.28 5.55 -15.96
CA ARG A 166 12.73 6.91 -16.33
C ARG A 166 11.58 7.91 -16.26
N ALA A 167 10.41 7.55 -16.79
CA ALA A 167 9.25 8.42 -16.81
C ALA A 167 8.81 8.80 -15.38
N TRP A 168 8.74 7.82 -14.48
CA TRP A 168 8.40 8.09 -13.08
C TRP A 168 9.48 8.90 -12.33
N ASP A 169 10.75 8.72 -12.65
CA ASP A 169 11.82 9.55 -12.10
C ASP A 169 11.78 11.00 -12.65
N GLU A 170 11.37 11.20 -13.89
CA GLU A 170 11.14 12.54 -14.46
C GLU A 170 9.96 13.24 -13.79
N ILE A 171 8.85 12.54 -13.56
CA ILE A 171 7.69 13.07 -12.81
C ILE A 171 8.13 13.49 -11.39
N ALA A 172 8.86 12.62 -10.68
CA ALA A 172 9.35 12.91 -9.34
C ALA A 172 10.34 14.09 -9.32
N TYR A 173 11.15 14.26 -10.36
CA TYR A 173 12.06 15.42 -10.52
C TYR A 173 11.29 16.73 -10.71
N LEU A 174 10.25 16.73 -11.54
CA LEU A 174 9.38 17.88 -11.78
C LEU A 174 8.50 18.22 -10.56
N ALA A 175 8.22 17.24 -9.71
CA ALA A 175 7.32 17.34 -8.58
C ALA A 175 8.02 17.01 -7.24
N PRO A 176 8.89 17.89 -6.71
CA PRO A 176 9.76 17.57 -5.58
C PRO A 176 9.05 17.31 -4.25
N PHE A 177 7.75 17.49 -4.16
CA PHE A 177 6.92 17.17 -2.99
C PHE A 177 6.10 15.89 -3.16
N TYR A 178 6.05 15.34 -4.36
CA TYR A 178 5.27 14.14 -4.68
C TYR A 178 6.10 12.86 -4.54
N LEU A 179 5.59 11.91 -3.76
CA LEU A 179 6.17 10.58 -3.57
C LEU A 179 5.22 9.50 -4.10
N PRO A 180 5.52 8.88 -5.24
CA PRO A 180 4.80 7.70 -5.71
C PRO A 180 5.15 6.48 -4.85
N VAL A 181 4.14 5.70 -4.43
CA VAL A 181 4.31 4.46 -3.65
C VAL A 181 3.85 3.28 -4.50
N TYR A 182 4.76 2.37 -4.78
CA TYR A 182 4.53 1.20 -5.63
C TYR A 182 4.61 -0.12 -4.87
N SER A 183 3.70 -1.04 -5.17
CA SER A 183 3.84 -2.43 -4.75
C SER A 183 5.00 -3.11 -5.48
N ALA A 184 5.82 -3.90 -4.76
CA ALA A 184 7.00 -4.55 -5.36
C ALA A 184 6.66 -5.63 -6.40
N GLY A 185 5.47 -6.25 -6.30
CA GLY A 185 5.06 -7.40 -7.10
C GLY A 185 5.02 -8.69 -6.27
N ASN A 186 4.42 -9.72 -6.84
CA ASN A 186 4.14 -10.97 -6.13
C ASN A 186 4.83 -12.19 -6.77
N ASP A 187 5.99 -11.94 -7.40
CA ASP A 187 6.79 -12.95 -8.12
C ASP A 187 7.88 -13.59 -7.25
N GLY A 188 7.82 -13.44 -5.93
CA GLY A 188 8.86 -13.90 -5.01
C GLY A 188 9.24 -15.37 -5.13
N LEU A 189 8.30 -16.24 -5.49
CA LEU A 189 8.51 -17.66 -5.74
C LEU A 189 8.80 -17.99 -7.21
N ASN A 190 8.67 -17.01 -8.12
CA ASN A 190 8.93 -17.18 -9.54
C ASN A 190 10.44 -17.14 -9.80
N ASN A 191 10.95 -18.09 -10.56
CA ASN A 191 12.37 -18.18 -10.96
C ASN A 191 12.54 -18.23 -12.50
N ASP A 192 11.60 -17.64 -13.23
CA ASP A 192 11.62 -17.62 -14.69
C ASP A 192 12.62 -16.61 -15.28
N ASN A 193 13.20 -15.72 -14.45
CA ASN A 193 14.33 -14.91 -14.88
C ASN A 193 15.53 -15.85 -15.18
N SER A 194 15.92 -15.93 -16.44
CA SER A 194 17.00 -16.83 -16.89
C SER A 194 18.41 -16.27 -16.65
N GLN A 195 18.54 -14.99 -16.27
CA GLN A 195 19.81 -14.30 -16.06
C GLN A 195 19.77 -13.37 -14.83
N PRO A 196 19.34 -13.86 -13.65
CA PRO A 196 19.28 -13.02 -12.49
C PRO A 196 20.68 -12.64 -11.99
N ILE A 197 20.87 -11.41 -11.51
CA ILE A 197 22.12 -10.98 -10.86
C ILE A 197 22.43 -11.87 -9.66
N ILE A 198 21.40 -12.22 -8.89
CA ILE A 198 21.51 -13.15 -7.75
C ILE A 198 20.43 -14.21 -7.92
N PHE A 199 20.83 -15.49 -8.01
CA PHE A 199 19.88 -16.59 -8.17
C PHE A 199 18.80 -16.59 -7.10
N GLY A 200 17.55 -16.71 -7.53
CA GLY A 200 16.37 -16.66 -6.66
C GLY A 200 15.88 -15.25 -6.28
N PHE A 201 16.58 -14.21 -6.72
CA PHE A 201 16.28 -12.80 -6.56
C PHE A 201 16.08 -12.12 -7.91
N ASP A 202 16.10 -10.76 -7.95
CA ASP A 202 16.01 -10.00 -9.19
C ASP A 202 14.66 -10.22 -9.90
N LYS A 203 13.57 -9.71 -9.29
CA LYS A 203 12.18 -9.92 -9.71
C LYS A 203 11.37 -8.63 -9.77
N LEU A 204 12.06 -7.49 -9.82
CA LEU A 204 11.43 -6.18 -9.95
C LEU A 204 11.38 -5.77 -11.41
N VAL A 205 10.29 -5.13 -11.82
CA VAL A 205 10.04 -4.82 -13.23
C VAL A 205 9.47 -3.40 -13.38
N GLY A 206 9.95 -2.67 -14.39
CA GLY A 206 9.38 -1.41 -14.83
C GLY A 206 9.47 -0.28 -13.80
N ASN A 207 8.35 0.36 -13.50
CA ASN A 207 8.24 1.49 -12.57
C ASN A 207 8.77 1.20 -11.15
N LYS A 208 8.74 -0.05 -10.71
CA LYS A 208 9.25 -0.49 -9.39
C LYS A 208 10.77 -0.35 -9.25
N VAL A 209 11.49 -0.27 -10.39
CA VAL A 209 12.94 -0.09 -10.48
C VAL A 209 13.35 1.39 -10.48
N ALA A 210 12.41 2.32 -10.63
CA ALA A 210 12.66 3.76 -10.57
C ALA A 210 13.34 4.17 -9.24
N LYS A 211 14.18 5.19 -9.28
CA LYS A 211 15.03 5.61 -8.14
C LYS A 211 14.26 6.40 -7.08
N ASN A 212 13.31 7.22 -7.55
CA ASN A 212 12.62 8.20 -6.70
C ASN A 212 11.25 7.72 -6.20
N VAL A 213 10.72 6.61 -6.72
CA VAL A 213 9.52 5.97 -6.16
C VAL A 213 9.85 5.21 -4.88
N LEU A 214 8.89 5.04 -3.99
CA LEU A 214 8.99 4.17 -2.83
C LEU A 214 8.39 2.81 -3.17
N THR A 215 9.22 1.78 -3.30
CA THR A 215 8.79 0.42 -3.61
C THR A 215 8.61 -0.38 -2.32
N VAL A 216 7.43 -0.98 -2.14
CA VAL A 216 7.01 -1.63 -0.90
C VAL A 216 6.89 -3.14 -1.07
N ALA A 217 7.65 -3.90 -0.29
CA ALA A 217 7.55 -5.35 -0.17
C ALA A 217 6.39 -5.75 0.76
N ASN A 218 5.91 -6.99 0.60
CA ASN A 218 4.95 -7.60 1.52
C ASN A 218 5.67 -8.32 2.66
N ALA A 219 5.33 -7.96 3.90
CA ALA A 219 5.68 -8.69 5.10
C ALA A 219 4.46 -9.44 5.65
N ASN A 220 4.71 -10.45 6.47
CA ASN A 220 3.69 -11.04 7.33
C ASN A 220 3.43 -10.15 8.55
N ASP A 221 2.34 -10.40 9.27
CA ASP A 221 2.01 -9.70 10.50
C ASP A 221 3.21 -9.61 11.44
N ALA A 222 3.54 -8.40 11.87
CA ALA A 222 4.61 -8.19 12.83
C ALA A 222 4.15 -8.55 14.25
N THR A 223 4.95 -9.29 14.99
CA THR A 223 4.74 -9.45 16.43
C THR A 223 5.24 -8.21 17.14
N ILE A 224 4.33 -7.49 17.78
CA ILE A 224 4.65 -6.30 18.58
C ILE A 224 4.57 -6.66 20.05
N ASN A 225 5.67 -6.44 20.78
CA ASN A 225 5.75 -6.68 22.22
C ASN A 225 4.82 -5.75 23.00
N ALA A 226 4.48 -6.10 24.25
CA ALA A 226 3.63 -5.30 25.11
C ALA A 226 4.15 -3.87 25.36
N ASN A 227 5.46 -3.67 25.30
CA ASN A 227 6.10 -2.34 25.42
C ASN A 227 6.14 -1.56 24.08
N GLY A 228 5.50 -2.08 23.01
CA GLY A 228 5.44 -1.44 21.69
C GLY A 228 6.68 -1.67 20.80
N THR A 229 7.69 -2.40 21.24
CA THR A 229 8.86 -2.73 20.39
C THR A 229 8.53 -3.88 19.43
N LEU A 230 9.25 -3.93 18.29
CA LEU A 230 9.18 -5.07 17.37
C LEU A 230 9.72 -6.34 18.06
N GLY A 231 8.92 -7.38 18.09
CA GLY A 231 9.34 -8.72 18.53
C GLY A 231 9.93 -9.51 17.37
N SER A 232 9.16 -9.64 16.28
CA SER A 232 9.61 -10.32 15.06
C SER A 232 8.74 -9.89 13.87
N VAL A 233 9.32 -9.97 12.68
CA VAL A 233 8.63 -9.83 11.40
C VAL A 233 9.35 -10.72 10.38
N SER A 234 8.64 -11.21 9.38
CA SER A 234 9.23 -11.93 8.25
C SER A 234 8.65 -11.41 6.94
N ILE A 235 9.48 -11.39 5.91
CA ILE A 235 9.00 -11.09 4.56
C ILE A 235 8.14 -12.26 4.07
N ASN A 236 7.01 -11.93 3.45
CA ASN A 236 6.19 -12.93 2.78
C ASN A 236 6.93 -13.45 1.54
N THR A 237 7.02 -14.76 1.41
CA THR A 237 7.80 -15.40 0.34
C THR A 237 7.30 -15.10 -1.08
N SER A 238 6.03 -14.66 -1.22
CA SER A 238 5.50 -14.23 -2.50
C SER A 238 5.97 -12.83 -2.93
N SER A 239 6.53 -12.03 -2.02
CA SER A 239 6.98 -10.66 -2.35
C SER A 239 8.15 -10.68 -3.32
N SER A 240 8.06 -9.91 -4.42
CA SER A 240 9.18 -9.72 -5.33
C SER A 240 10.37 -9.06 -4.65
N GLN A 241 11.57 -9.52 -4.99
CA GLN A 241 12.84 -9.05 -4.43
C GLN A 241 13.73 -8.46 -5.54
N GLY A 242 14.59 -7.48 -5.15
CA GLY A 242 15.73 -7.01 -5.93
C GLY A 242 16.95 -7.95 -5.79
N PRO A 243 18.16 -7.45 -6.02
CA PRO A 243 18.48 -6.05 -6.34
C PRO A 243 18.02 -5.65 -7.73
N THR A 244 18.19 -4.37 -8.08
CA THR A 244 18.12 -3.92 -9.47
C THR A 244 19.42 -4.25 -10.21
N ASP A 245 19.40 -4.30 -11.55
CA ASP A 245 20.58 -4.62 -12.37
C ASP A 245 21.78 -3.68 -12.16
N ASP A 246 21.53 -2.44 -11.78
CA ASP A 246 22.56 -1.46 -11.43
C ASP A 246 23.00 -1.54 -9.95
N GLY A 247 22.60 -2.61 -9.24
CA GLY A 247 23.04 -2.92 -7.87
C GLY A 247 22.34 -2.14 -6.77
N ARG A 248 21.26 -1.42 -7.06
CA ARG A 248 20.50 -0.73 -6.00
C ARG A 248 19.68 -1.70 -5.17
N ILE A 249 19.59 -1.39 -3.88
CA ILE A 249 18.70 -2.11 -2.96
C ILE A 249 17.25 -1.65 -3.24
N LYS A 250 16.42 -2.60 -3.62
CA LYS A 250 14.98 -2.51 -3.77
C LYS A 250 14.34 -3.87 -3.35
N PRO A 251 13.10 -3.93 -2.83
CA PRO A 251 12.25 -2.81 -2.43
C PRO A 251 12.90 -1.91 -1.38
N ASP A 252 12.38 -0.66 -1.24
CA ASP A 252 12.92 0.33 -0.30
C ASP A 252 12.51 0.04 1.15
N ILE A 253 11.31 -0.50 1.34
CA ILE A 253 10.69 -0.78 2.65
C ILE A 253 9.73 -1.97 2.53
N ALA A 254 9.39 -2.58 3.65
CA ALA A 254 8.35 -3.61 3.74
C ALA A 254 7.24 -3.17 4.70
N ALA A 255 6.02 -3.60 4.43
CA ALA A 255 4.88 -3.46 5.33
C ALA A 255 4.01 -4.71 5.30
N ASP A 256 3.16 -4.87 6.30
CA ASP A 256 2.19 -5.94 6.32
C ASP A 256 1.20 -5.82 5.16
N GLY A 257 1.17 -6.85 4.35
CA GLY A 257 0.26 -7.03 3.23
C GLY A 257 -0.35 -8.43 3.22
N THR A 258 -0.30 -9.15 4.35
CA THR A 258 -0.75 -10.53 4.45
C THR A 258 -2.11 -10.59 5.14
N GLN A 259 -3.13 -11.10 4.43
CA GLN A 259 -4.51 -11.27 4.92
C GLN A 259 -5.16 -9.98 5.43
N LEU A 260 -4.91 -8.85 4.81
CA LEU A 260 -5.54 -7.58 5.17
C LEU A 260 -7.05 -7.61 4.88
N TYR A 261 -7.84 -7.18 5.86
CA TYR A 261 -9.28 -7.08 5.75
C TYR A 261 -9.70 -5.64 5.44
N SER A 262 -10.31 -5.41 4.29
CA SER A 262 -10.68 -4.09 3.80
C SER A 262 -12.01 -4.11 3.04
N THR A 263 -12.40 -2.97 2.48
CA THR A 263 -13.65 -2.81 1.72
C THR A 263 -13.67 -3.70 0.47
N SER A 264 -14.83 -4.24 0.13
CA SER A 264 -15.05 -5.10 -1.04
C SER A 264 -16.08 -4.50 -2.00
N ASN A 265 -15.95 -4.81 -3.28
CA ASN A 265 -16.90 -4.40 -4.29
C ASN A 265 -18.19 -5.23 -4.32
N ALA A 266 -18.31 -6.30 -3.55
CA ALA A 266 -19.44 -7.23 -3.58
C ALA A 266 -20.77 -6.57 -3.16
N ALA A 267 -20.73 -5.67 -2.16
CA ALA A 267 -21.88 -4.88 -1.71
C ALA A 267 -21.43 -3.54 -1.11
N ILE A 268 -22.39 -2.67 -0.82
CA ILE A 268 -22.13 -1.33 -0.23
C ILE A 268 -21.54 -1.39 1.19
N ASN A 269 -21.60 -2.52 1.83
CA ASN A 269 -21.11 -2.79 3.19
C ASN A 269 -20.34 -4.12 3.26
N ALA A 270 -19.84 -4.62 2.12
CA ALA A 270 -19.07 -5.85 2.08
C ALA A 270 -17.59 -5.58 2.35
N TYR A 271 -16.97 -6.49 3.04
CA TYR A 271 -15.54 -6.48 3.32
C TYR A 271 -14.95 -7.84 2.96
N ASP A 272 -13.68 -7.88 2.64
CA ASP A 272 -12.98 -9.11 2.25
C ASP A 272 -11.52 -9.05 2.65
N THR A 273 -10.89 -10.22 2.67
CA THR A 273 -9.47 -10.38 3.01
C THR A 273 -8.65 -10.60 1.75
N SER A 274 -7.56 -9.87 1.61
CA SER A 274 -6.61 -10.03 0.50
C SER A 274 -5.17 -10.03 0.98
N SER A 275 -4.27 -10.60 0.17
CA SER A 275 -2.83 -10.64 0.46
C SER A 275 -2.02 -10.28 -0.76
N GLY A 276 -0.89 -9.59 -0.54
CA GLY A 276 0.06 -9.22 -1.57
C GLY A 276 0.73 -7.90 -1.29
N THR A 277 1.75 -7.58 -2.07
CA THR A 277 2.39 -6.26 -2.05
C THR A 277 1.40 -5.13 -2.35
N SER A 278 0.30 -5.45 -3.05
CA SER A 278 -0.84 -4.55 -3.31
C SER A 278 -1.58 -4.11 -2.05
N MET A 279 -1.48 -4.84 -0.94
CA MET A 279 -2.07 -4.50 0.35
C MET A 279 -1.06 -3.81 1.26
N ALA A 280 0.22 -4.16 1.13
CA ALA A 280 1.33 -3.51 1.84
C ALA A 280 1.53 -2.05 1.39
N SER A 281 1.52 -1.80 0.08
CA SER A 281 1.72 -0.46 -0.50
C SER A 281 0.72 0.59 0.02
N PRO A 282 -0.61 0.37 0.01
CA PRO A 282 -1.56 1.35 0.51
C PRO A 282 -1.47 1.56 2.03
N SER A 283 -1.00 0.57 2.80
CA SER A 283 -0.72 0.75 4.24
C SER A 283 0.40 1.78 4.45
N VAL A 284 1.46 1.70 3.65
CA VAL A 284 2.55 2.68 3.68
C VAL A 284 2.07 4.04 3.16
N ALA A 285 1.38 4.08 2.01
CA ALA A 285 0.89 5.33 1.44
C ALA A 285 -0.01 6.10 2.42
N GLY A 286 -0.92 5.41 3.11
CA GLY A 286 -1.75 6.00 4.14
C GLY A 286 -0.94 6.55 5.33
N GLY A 287 0.08 5.81 5.79
CA GLY A 287 1.00 6.28 6.83
C GLY A 287 1.77 7.54 6.43
N LEU A 288 2.24 7.59 5.18
CA LEU A 288 2.95 8.77 4.64
C LEU A 288 2.02 10.00 4.54
N ILE A 289 0.74 9.80 4.24
CA ILE A 289 -0.26 10.87 4.28
C ILE A 289 -0.38 11.44 5.69
N LEU A 290 -0.39 10.60 6.74
CA LEU A 290 -0.42 11.07 8.13
C LEU A 290 0.86 11.83 8.52
N LEU A 291 2.02 11.42 8.01
CA LEU A 291 3.27 12.16 8.24
C LEU A 291 3.25 13.55 7.57
N GLN A 292 2.67 13.67 6.39
CA GLN A 292 2.47 14.95 5.72
C GLN A 292 1.45 15.83 6.46
N GLU A 293 0.36 15.24 6.96
CA GLU A 293 -0.61 15.93 7.82
C GLU A 293 0.08 16.50 9.05
N HIS A 294 0.84 15.67 9.78
CA HIS A 294 1.57 16.11 10.97
C HIS A 294 2.58 17.23 10.69
N TYR A 295 3.30 17.13 9.58
CA TYR A 295 4.23 18.17 9.19
C TYR A 295 3.50 19.49 8.91
N ASN A 296 2.37 19.44 8.21
CA ASN A 296 1.55 20.62 7.93
C ASN A 296 0.94 21.24 9.20
N ASP A 297 0.57 20.43 10.20
CA ASP A 297 0.09 20.91 11.49
C ASP A 297 1.18 21.69 12.25
N LEU A 298 2.43 21.24 12.16
CA LEU A 298 3.58 21.89 12.78
C LEU A 298 4.11 23.11 11.96
N HIS A 299 3.92 23.07 10.64
CA HIS A 299 4.38 24.04 9.68
C HIS A 299 3.23 24.42 8.73
N PRO A 300 2.30 25.29 9.13
CA PRO A 300 1.10 25.59 8.36
C PRO A 300 1.36 25.99 6.91
N SER A 301 0.68 25.32 5.98
CA SER A 301 0.81 25.47 4.54
C SER A 301 2.12 24.95 3.94
N GLU A 302 2.91 24.21 4.69
CA GLU A 302 4.12 23.54 4.21
C GLU A 302 3.98 22.02 4.23
N PHE A 303 4.70 21.35 3.32
CA PHE A 303 4.77 19.90 3.25
C PHE A 303 6.23 19.44 3.11
N MET A 304 6.53 18.23 3.54
CA MET A 304 7.85 17.64 3.33
C MET A 304 8.09 17.37 1.84
N ARG A 305 9.31 17.62 1.40
CA ARG A 305 9.77 17.11 0.10
C ARG A 305 9.73 15.59 0.06
N SER A 306 9.44 15.02 -1.11
CA SER A 306 9.38 13.56 -1.31
C SER A 306 10.66 12.85 -0.86
N ALA A 307 11.83 13.42 -1.13
CA ALA A 307 13.11 12.87 -0.69
C ALA A 307 13.24 12.82 0.86
N THR A 308 12.76 13.88 1.55
CA THR A 308 12.72 13.90 3.02
C THR A 308 11.76 12.86 3.56
N LEU A 309 10.56 12.78 3.01
CA LEU A 309 9.53 11.83 3.42
C LEU A 309 9.98 10.38 3.19
N LYS A 310 10.54 10.07 2.00
CA LYS A 310 11.11 8.77 1.68
C LYS A 310 12.28 8.43 2.61
N GLY A 311 13.21 9.37 2.79
CA GLY A 311 14.37 9.19 3.66
C GLY A 311 13.97 8.93 5.13
N LEU A 312 12.97 9.67 5.63
CA LEU A 312 12.43 9.47 6.98
C LEU A 312 11.80 8.06 7.11
N ALA A 313 10.96 7.65 6.18
CA ALA A 313 10.31 6.34 6.20
C ALA A 313 11.35 5.20 6.19
N CYS A 314 12.36 5.27 5.32
CA CYS A 314 13.40 4.23 5.25
C CYS A 314 14.34 4.24 6.47
N HIS A 315 14.68 5.44 6.98
CA HIS A 315 15.60 5.58 8.12
C HIS A 315 14.98 5.10 9.44
N THR A 316 13.68 5.26 9.62
CA THR A 316 12.96 4.86 10.85
C THR A 316 12.34 3.48 10.77
N ALA A 317 12.41 2.79 9.63
CA ALA A 317 12.02 1.39 9.52
C ALA A 317 12.93 0.50 10.38
N ILE A 318 12.34 -0.56 10.95
CA ILE A 318 13.01 -1.46 11.90
C ILE A 318 13.20 -2.82 11.22
#